data_bb2f6a131cc9a7e2bba9d0a7a65e554b
#
_entry.id   bb2f6a131cc9a7e2bba9d0a7a65e554b
#
_cell.length_a   1.000
_cell.length_b   1.000
_cell.length_c   1.000
_cell.angle_alpha   90.00
_cell.angle_beta   90.00
_cell.angle_gamma   90.00
#
_symmetry.space_group_name_H-M   'P 1'
#
loop_
_entity.id
_entity.type
_entity.pdbx_description
1 polymer ?
#
loop_
_entity_poly.entity_id
_entity_poly.type
_entity_poly.pdbx_seq_one_letter_code
_entity_poly.pdbx_strand_id
1 'polypeptide(L)'
;MIITRTPFRISFFGGGTDYPDWYNNNPGAVISTTINKYCYITCRPLPPFFDYKYRIRYHKKEETKNIQEIKHPSVRECLKYTKTIQGLEIVHHADLPARSGLGSSSTFTVGMLHALNALHGKMMSKRQLALDAIDIEQNIIKENVGSQDQTNAAFGGFNHIEFNKTKKIIVNPIILSKMKISKISSHLMLFFTGFSRTASDISKHQITAIKKNKIDMTHNYELVEEA
;
A
#
# COMPACT_ATOMS: atom_id res chain seq x y z
N MET A 1 11.25 13.92 -15.39
CA MET A 1 10.45 12.67 -15.31
C MET A 1 10.91 11.89 -14.10
N ILE A 2 9.97 11.42 -13.30
CA ILE A 2 10.22 10.57 -12.13
C ILE A 2 9.62 9.19 -12.42
N ILE A 3 10.33 8.15 -12.04
CA ILE A 3 9.85 6.77 -12.08
C ILE A 3 10.03 6.19 -10.68
N THR A 4 8.93 5.75 -10.06
CA THR A 4 9.00 4.99 -8.82
C THR A 4 8.80 3.51 -9.08
N ARG A 5 9.51 2.69 -8.31
CA ARG A 5 9.38 1.23 -8.29
C ARG A 5 9.09 0.81 -6.85
N THR A 6 7.87 0.36 -6.61
CA THR A 6 7.36 0.05 -5.27
C THR A 6 7.03 -1.44 -5.19
N PRO A 7 7.56 -2.19 -4.22
CA PRO A 7 7.39 -3.64 -4.16
C PRO A 7 6.01 -4.04 -3.65
N PHE A 8 5.49 -5.16 -4.15
CA PHE A 8 4.39 -5.91 -3.54
C PHE A 8 4.85 -6.66 -2.29
N ARG A 9 3.90 -7.13 -1.48
CA ARG A 9 4.19 -7.81 -0.21
C ARG A 9 3.47 -9.15 -0.10
N ILE A 10 4.06 -10.05 0.68
CA ILE A 10 3.42 -11.24 1.24
C ILE A 10 3.38 -11.06 2.75
N SER A 11 2.22 -11.32 3.38
CA SER A 11 2.05 -11.35 4.83
C SER A 11 1.94 -12.83 5.25
N PHE A 12 2.80 -13.26 6.17
CA PHE A 12 2.83 -14.64 6.64
C PHE A 12 1.93 -14.83 7.85
N PHE A 13 2.06 -13.96 8.86
CA PHE A 13 1.35 -14.06 10.13
C PHE A 13 0.80 -12.70 10.56
N GLY A 14 -0.22 -12.72 11.41
CA GLY A 14 -0.76 -11.53 12.06
C GLY A 14 -1.77 -10.73 11.24
N GLY A 15 -2.10 -11.17 10.02
CA GLY A 15 -3.07 -10.44 9.18
C GLY A 15 -4.40 -10.23 9.89
N GLY A 16 -4.93 -8.99 9.81
CA GLY A 16 -6.13 -8.55 10.52
C GLY A 16 -5.83 -7.82 11.84
N THR A 17 -4.69 -8.08 12.48
CA THR A 17 -4.29 -7.33 13.69
C THR A 17 -3.77 -5.92 13.35
N ASP A 18 -3.55 -5.65 12.08
CA ASP A 18 -3.11 -4.37 11.52
C ASP A 18 -4.27 -3.41 11.18
N TYR A 19 -5.51 -3.77 11.48
CA TYR A 19 -6.65 -2.86 11.37
C TYR A 19 -6.71 -1.90 12.57
N PRO A 20 -6.97 -0.59 12.35
CA PRO A 20 -7.16 0.37 13.44
C PRO A 20 -8.24 -0.05 14.45
N ASP A 21 -9.31 -0.70 13.97
CA ASP A 21 -10.40 -1.20 14.78
C ASP A 21 -9.96 -2.29 15.78
N TRP A 22 -8.83 -2.95 15.53
CA TRP A 22 -8.20 -3.91 16.43
C TRP A 22 -7.10 -3.26 17.27
N TYR A 23 -6.05 -2.70 16.64
CA TYR A 23 -4.84 -2.27 17.37
C TYR A 23 -5.03 -1.00 18.20
N ASN A 24 -6.16 -0.30 18.07
CA ASN A 24 -6.48 0.80 18.99
C ASN A 24 -6.81 0.30 20.41
N ASN A 25 -7.19 -0.95 20.57
CA ASN A 25 -7.58 -1.54 21.85
C ASN A 25 -6.71 -2.73 22.26
N ASN A 26 -6.08 -3.41 21.30
CA ASN A 26 -5.31 -4.62 21.50
C ASN A 26 -3.91 -4.47 20.84
N PRO A 27 -2.91 -5.26 21.22
CA PRO A 27 -1.67 -5.32 20.48
C PRO A 27 -1.92 -5.88 19.06
N GLY A 28 -1.23 -5.33 18.07
CA GLY A 28 -1.26 -5.82 16.69
C GLY A 28 0.15 -5.98 16.17
N ALA A 29 0.41 -7.07 15.45
CA ALA A 29 1.69 -7.26 14.79
C ALA A 29 1.53 -8.13 13.54
N VAL A 30 2.46 -7.99 12.60
CA VAL A 30 2.54 -8.84 11.40
C VAL A 30 3.99 -9.22 11.10
N ILE A 31 4.17 -10.43 10.57
CA ILE A 31 5.41 -10.83 9.91
C ILE A 31 5.16 -10.87 8.42
N SER A 32 5.91 -10.06 7.68
CA SER A 32 5.68 -9.85 6.26
C SER A 32 6.97 -9.54 5.50
N THR A 33 6.99 -9.84 4.22
CA THR A 33 8.12 -9.53 3.34
C THR A 33 7.66 -8.88 2.05
N THR A 34 8.47 -7.99 1.52
CA THR A 34 8.29 -7.56 0.13
C THR A 34 8.89 -8.60 -0.81
N ILE A 35 8.35 -8.64 -2.03
CA ILE A 35 8.76 -9.59 -3.07
C ILE A 35 9.35 -8.85 -4.28
N ASN A 36 9.99 -9.58 -5.18
CA ASN A 36 10.59 -9.07 -6.41
C ASN A 36 9.56 -8.83 -7.54
N LYS A 37 8.38 -8.40 -7.16
CA LYS A 37 7.32 -7.93 -8.06
C LYS A 37 6.95 -6.51 -7.67
N TYR A 38 6.74 -5.65 -8.65
CA TYR A 38 6.71 -4.22 -8.42
C TYR A 38 5.54 -3.54 -9.12
N CYS A 39 5.12 -2.45 -8.53
CA CYS A 39 4.31 -1.41 -9.14
C CYS A 39 5.25 -0.30 -9.61
N TYR A 40 5.10 0.14 -10.85
CA TYR A 40 5.87 1.23 -11.44
C TYR A 40 4.93 2.39 -11.74
N ILE A 41 5.31 3.58 -11.30
CA ILE A 41 4.60 4.81 -11.63
C ILE A 41 5.57 5.76 -12.30
N THR A 42 5.27 6.13 -13.54
CA THR A 42 5.96 7.19 -14.25
C THR A 42 5.16 8.48 -14.09
N CYS A 43 5.81 9.55 -13.67
CA CYS A 43 5.21 10.86 -13.50
C CYS A 43 6.07 11.91 -14.20
N ARG A 44 5.46 12.68 -15.11
CA ARG A 44 6.15 13.78 -15.79
C ARG A 44 5.24 14.97 -16.00
N PRO A 45 5.79 16.20 -16.07
CA PRO A 45 5.02 17.36 -16.52
C PRO A 45 4.39 17.12 -17.89
N LEU A 46 3.11 17.45 -18.03
CA LEU A 46 2.42 17.41 -19.30
C LEU A 46 2.59 18.77 -19.99
N PRO A 47 3.11 18.81 -21.24
CA PRO A 47 3.22 20.07 -21.98
C PRO A 47 1.86 20.73 -22.20
N PRO A 48 1.79 22.08 -22.25
CA PRO A 48 0.53 22.83 -22.33
C PRO A 48 -0.10 22.85 -23.73
N PHE A 49 0.21 21.87 -24.58
CA PHE A 49 -0.33 21.78 -25.95
C PHE A 49 -1.64 20.99 -26.04
N PHE A 50 -2.11 20.45 -24.92
CA PHE A 50 -3.29 19.61 -24.85
C PHE A 50 -4.46 20.35 -24.22
N ASP A 51 -5.68 20.01 -24.62
CA ASP A 51 -6.93 20.57 -24.05
C ASP A 51 -7.21 20.09 -22.63
N TYR A 52 -6.41 19.17 -22.11
CA TYR A 52 -6.49 18.61 -20.77
C TYR A 52 -5.18 18.86 -20.01
N LYS A 53 -5.26 18.91 -18.70
CA LYS A 53 -4.14 19.17 -17.78
C LYS A 53 -3.55 17.88 -17.17
N TYR A 54 -4.38 16.86 -17.02
CA TYR A 54 -3.98 15.58 -16.45
C TYR A 54 -4.27 14.45 -17.43
N ARG A 55 -3.25 13.60 -17.67
CA ARG A 55 -3.37 12.37 -18.42
C ARG A 55 -2.94 11.22 -17.52
N ILE A 56 -3.89 10.29 -17.24
CA ILE A 56 -3.64 9.17 -16.36
C ILE A 56 -3.89 7.88 -17.13
N ARG A 57 -2.94 6.96 -17.09
CA ARG A 57 -3.00 5.66 -17.74
C ARG A 57 -2.75 4.55 -16.74
N TYR A 58 -3.72 3.66 -16.63
CA TYR A 58 -3.68 2.42 -15.87
C TYR A 58 -4.40 1.35 -16.70
N HIS A 59 -5.32 0.51 -16.18
CA HIS A 59 -6.21 -0.30 -17.02
C HIS A 59 -7.27 0.55 -17.77
N LYS A 60 -7.34 1.84 -17.46
CA LYS A 60 -8.16 2.86 -18.13
C LYS A 60 -7.30 4.05 -18.52
N LYS A 61 -7.84 4.88 -19.40
CA LYS A 61 -7.28 6.18 -19.76
C LYS A 61 -8.22 7.27 -19.24
N GLU A 62 -7.67 8.25 -18.55
CA GLU A 62 -8.37 9.46 -18.13
C GLU A 62 -7.61 10.68 -18.64
N GLU A 63 -8.34 11.65 -19.20
CA GLU A 63 -7.85 12.96 -19.62
C GLU A 63 -8.79 14.00 -19.03
N THR A 64 -8.30 14.83 -18.11
CA THR A 64 -9.12 15.77 -17.33
C THR A 64 -8.48 17.15 -17.26
N LYS A 65 -9.30 18.19 -17.14
CA LYS A 65 -8.84 19.57 -16.93
C LYS A 65 -8.56 19.87 -15.45
N ASN A 66 -9.34 19.27 -14.57
CA ASN A 66 -9.28 19.50 -13.13
C ASN A 66 -9.03 18.21 -12.35
N ILE A 67 -8.38 18.31 -11.19
CA ILE A 67 -8.10 17.17 -10.31
C ILE A 67 -9.39 16.48 -9.85
N GLN A 68 -10.46 17.24 -9.63
CA GLN A 68 -11.76 16.75 -9.15
C GLN A 68 -12.43 15.79 -10.14
N GLU A 69 -12.13 15.92 -11.43
CA GLU A 69 -12.68 15.08 -12.50
C GLU A 69 -12.00 13.72 -12.59
N ILE A 70 -10.84 13.55 -11.95
CA ILE A 70 -10.08 12.30 -11.92
C ILE A 70 -10.89 11.23 -11.18
N LYS A 71 -11.20 10.14 -11.86
CA LYS A 71 -12.00 9.03 -11.30
C LYS A 71 -11.17 8.12 -10.39
N HIS A 72 -9.86 7.95 -10.71
CA HIS A 72 -8.98 7.13 -9.88
C HIS A 72 -8.77 7.78 -8.50
N PRO A 73 -9.29 7.20 -7.40
CA PRO A 73 -9.33 7.89 -6.11
C PRO A 73 -7.92 8.17 -5.56
N SER A 74 -7.02 7.18 -5.58
CA SER A 74 -5.66 7.38 -5.05
C SER A 74 -4.89 8.45 -5.84
N VAL A 75 -5.04 8.54 -7.18
CA VAL A 75 -4.41 9.60 -7.96
C VAL A 75 -4.94 10.96 -7.55
N ARG A 76 -6.27 11.09 -7.51
CA ARG A 76 -6.95 12.34 -7.17
C ARG A 76 -6.54 12.84 -5.78
N GLU A 77 -6.61 11.97 -4.79
CA GLU A 77 -6.34 12.39 -3.41
C GLU A 77 -4.83 12.59 -3.15
N CYS A 78 -3.93 11.81 -3.78
CA CYS A 78 -2.50 12.07 -3.70
C CYS A 78 -2.11 13.44 -4.31
N LEU A 79 -2.70 13.81 -5.46
CA LEU A 79 -2.48 15.14 -6.07
C LEU A 79 -2.94 16.27 -5.16
N LYS A 80 -4.11 16.15 -4.54
CA LYS A 80 -4.61 17.12 -3.56
C LYS A 80 -3.72 17.20 -2.32
N TYR A 81 -3.38 16.05 -1.75
CA TYR A 81 -2.57 15.94 -0.54
C TYR A 81 -1.20 16.59 -0.70
N THR A 82 -0.55 16.34 -1.82
CA THR A 82 0.75 16.94 -2.15
C THR A 82 0.66 18.37 -2.69
N LYS A 83 -0.57 18.90 -2.85
CA LYS A 83 -0.84 20.23 -3.44
C LYS A 83 -0.22 20.40 -4.84
N THR A 84 -0.25 19.33 -5.63
CA THR A 84 0.30 19.33 -6.98
C THR A 84 -0.67 19.98 -7.95
N ILE A 85 -0.37 21.19 -8.41
CA ILE A 85 -1.23 21.98 -9.30
C ILE A 85 -0.79 21.94 -10.77
N GLN A 86 0.44 21.51 -11.06
CA GLN A 86 0.95 21.42 -12.43
C GLN A 86 0.30 20.28 -13.21
N GLY A 87 0.21 20.43 -14.53
CA GLY A 87 -0.28 19.39 -15.42
C GLY A 87 0.68 18.20 -15.46
N LEU A 88 0.13 16.99 -15.37
CA LEU A 88 0.92 15.76 -15.28
C LEU A 88 0.42 14.67 -16.22
N GLU A 89 1.36 13.94 -16.79
CA GLU A 89 1.13 12.59 -17.31
C GLU A 89 1.60 11.58 -16.26
N ILE A 90 0.70 10.68 -15.90
CA ILE A 90 0.91 9.63 -14.91
C ILE A 90 0.60 8.29 -15.58
N VAL A 91 1.57 7.38 -15.58
CA VAL A 91 1.42 6.04 -16.17
C VAL A 91 1.73 5.00 -15.11
N HIS A 92 0.84 4.03 -14.96
CA HIS A 92 0.96 2.90 -14.05
C HIS A 92 1.20 1.61 -14.82
N HIS A 93 2.23 0.89 -14.41
CA HIS A 93 2.51 -0.49 -14.79
C HIS A 93 2.71 -1.34 -13.55
N ALA A 94 2.41 -2.62 -13.63
CA ALA A 94 2.61 -3.54 -12.53
C ALA A 94 2.97 -4.95 -13.03
N ASP A 95 3.86 -5.64 -12.29
CA ASP A 95 4.24 -7.01 -12.60
C ASP A 95 3.13 -8.02 -12.27
N LEU A 96 2.15 -7.62 -11.45
CA LEU A 96 1.03 -8.45 -11.04
C LEU A 96 -0.29 -7.70 -11.25
N PRO A 97 -1.38 -8.42 -11.52
CA PRO A 97 -2.69 -7.78 -11.71
C PRO A 97 -3.17 -7.09 -10.43
N ALA A 98 -3.95 -6.04 -10.61
CA ALA A 98 -4.66 -5.40 -9.50
C ALA A 98 -5.59 -6.40 -8.80
N ARG A 99 -5.82 -6.21 -7.50
CA ARG A 99 -6.71 -7.06 -6.68
C ARG A 99 -6.21 -8.50 -6.51
N SER A 100 -4.89 -8.68 -6.52
CA SER A 100 -4.24 -9.99 -6.32
C SER A 100 -4.08 -10.38 -4.85
N GLY A 101 -4.51 -9.56 -3.90
CA GLY A 101 -4.31 -9.81 -2.45
C GLY A 101 -2.89 -9.53 -1.95
N LEU A 102 -2.04 -8.95 -2.78
CA LEU A 102 -0.61 -8.70 -2.49
C LEU A 102 -0.31 -7.22 -2.18
N GLY A 103 -1.32 -6.46 -1.73
CA GLY A 103 -1.17 -5.05 -1.35
C GLY A 103 -1.12 -4.08 -2.54
N SER A 104 -1.69 -4.44 -3.70
CA SER A 104 -1.55 -3.67 -4.94
C SER A 104 -2.06 -2.21 -4.85
N SER A 105 -3.17 -1.95 -4.15
CA SER A 105 -3.72 -0.60 -3.97
C SER A 105 -2.76 0.28 -3.19
N SER A 106 -2.33 -0.21 -2.03
CA SER A 106 -1.43 0.53 -1.14
C SER A 106 -0.04 0.72 -1.74
N THR A 107 0.46 -0.29 -2.48
CA THR A 107 1.70 -0.17 -3.25
C THR A 107 1.61 0.95 -4.28
N PHE A 108 0.45 1.09 -4.95
CA PHE A 108 0.19 2.20 -5.86
C PHE A 108 0.18 3.55 -5.13
N THR A 109 -0.54 3.66 -4.02
CA THR A 109 -0.64 4.92 -3.25
C THR A 109 0.73 5.37 -2.73
N VAL A 110 1.52 4.45 -2.17
CA VAL A 110 2.90 4.72 -1.72
C VAL A 110 3.78 5.19 -2.89
N GLY A 111 3.74 4.47 -4.01
CA GLY A 111 4.52 4.81 -5.21
C GLY A 111 4.12 6.17 -5.78
N MET A 112 2.83 6.50 -5.79
CA MET A 112 2.29 7.77 -6.26
C MET A 112 2.74 8.94 -5.37
N LEU A 113 2.62 8.81 -4.05
CA LEU A 113 3.10 9.81 -3.10
C LEU A 113 4.61 10.05 -3.24
N HIS A 114 5.37 8.95 -3.38
CA HIS A 114 6.81 9.04 -3.55
C HIS A 114 7.16 9.77 -4.85
N ALA A 115 6.48 9.46 -5.97
CA ALA A 115 6.70 10.12 -7.25
C ALA A 115 6.40 11.62 -7.19
N LEU A 116 5.28 12.01 -6.57
CA LEU A 116 4.87 13.40 -6.46
C LEU A 116 5.81 14.21 -5.56
N ASN A 117 6.20 13.65 -4.41
CA ASN A 117 7.17 14.31 -3.54
C ASN A 117 8.54 14.47 -4.22
N ALA A 118 9.02 13.44 -4.92
CA ALA A 118 10.25 13.52 -5.69
C ALA A 118 10.16 14.57 -6.82
N LEU A 119 9.00 14.69 -7.48
CA LEU A 119 8.74 15.73 -8.49
C LEU A 119 8.84 17.14 -7.91
N HIS A 120 8.45 17.31 -6.65
CA HIS A 120 8.57 18.57 -5.88
C HIS A 120 9.96 18.76 -5.25
N GLY A 121 10.94 17.87 -5.53
CA GLY A 121 12.27 17.94 -4.92
C GLY A 121 12.29 17.60 -3.42
N LYS A 122 11.23 16.97 -2.90
CA LYS A 122 11.13 16.59 -1.49
C LYS A 122 11.56 15.14 -1.28
N MET A 123 12.49 14.92 -0.35
CA MET A 123 12.88 13.60 0.11
C MET A 123 12.02 13.19 1.31
N MET A 124 11.25 12.10 1.15
CA MET A 124 10.40 11.57 2.21
C MET A 124 11.12 10.46 2.97
N SER A 125 10.99 10.45 4.30
CA SER A 125 11.38 9.27 5.07
C SER A 125 10.40 8.12 4.78
N LYS A 126 10.88 6.87 4.88
CA LYS A 126 10.03 5.67 4.73
C LYS A 126 8.82 5.71 5.67
N ARG A 127 9.06 6.14 6.92
CA ARG A 127 8.02 6.27 7.93
C ARG A 127 6.95 7.28 7.53
N GLN A 128 7.36 8.49 7.11
CA GLN A 128 6.40 9.53 6.70
C GLN A 128 5.60 9.08 5.49
N LEU A 129 6.27 8.45 4.51
CA LEU A 129 5.62 7.92 3.32
C LEU A 129 4.55 6.85 3.66
N ALA A 130 4.84 5.97 4.62
CA ALA A 130 3.88 4.98 5.10
C ALA A 130 2.69 5.65 5.79
N LEU A 131 2.94 6.59 6.71
CA LEU A 131 1.88 7.28 7.46
C LEU A 131 0.98 8.11 6.55
N ASP A 132 1.54 8.84 5.59
CA ASP A 132 0.77 9.62 4.61
C ASP A 132 -0.09 8.73 3.72
N ALA A 133 0.43 7.56 3.30
CA ALA A 133 -0.33 6.60 2.52
C ALA A 133 -1.48 5.98 3.32
N ILE A 134 -1.26 5.65 4.59
CA ILE A 134 -2.29 5.16 5.51
C ILE A 134 -3.37 6.24 5.70
N ASP A 135 -3.00 7.49 5.94
CA ASP A 135 -3.94 8.59 6.11
C ASP A 135 -4.82 8.80 4.86
N ILE A 136 -4.19 8.78 3.68
CA ILE A 136 -4.94 8.91 2.42
C ILE A 136 -5.93 7.78 2.24
N GLU A 137 -5.52 6.53 2.43
CA GLU A 137 -6.40 5.37 2.17
C GLU A 137 -7.48 5.24 3.24
N GLN A 138 -7.14 5.33 4.53
CA GLN A 138 -8.08 5.09 5.62
C GLN A 138 -8.98 6.30 5.91
N ASN A 139 -8.44 7.53 5.90
CA ASN A 139 -9.16 8.70 6.37
C ASN A 139 -9.73 9.55 5.22
N ILE A 140 -9.00 9.71 4.12
CA ILE A 140 -9.40 10.59 3.01
C ILE A 140 -10.25 9.80 2.00
N ILE A 141 -9.76 8.67 1.50
CA ILE A 141 -10.51 7.81 0.56
C ILE A 141 -11.55 6.95 1.29
N LYS A 142 -11.27 6.63 2.57
CA LYS A 142 -12.11 5.79 3.45
C LYS A 142 -12.23 4.35 2.94
N GLU A 143 -11.12 3.81 2.47
CA GLU A 143 -11.03 2.40 2.13
C GLU A 143 -10.94 1.52 3.40
N ASN A 144 -11.54 0.33 3.32
CA ASN A 144 -11.45 -0.66 4.39
C ASN A 144 -10.13 -1.44 4.28
N VAL A 145 -9.04 -0.85 4.76
CA VAL A 145 -7.70 -1.43 4.68
C VAL A 145 -6.98 -1.34 6.01
N GLY A 146 -6.09 -2.30 6.26
CA GLY A 146 -5.16 -2.26 7.40
C GLY A 146 -4.00 -1.30 7.17
N SER A 147 -3.02 -1.34 8.05
CA SER A 147 -1.84 -0.46 8.01
C SER A 147 -0.57 -1.19 7.55
N GLN A 148 -0.62 -2.50 7.32
CA GLN A 148 0.56 -3.29 6.96
C GLN A 148 1.00 -3.05 5.51
N ASP A 149 0.07 -2.87 4.57
CA ASP A 149 0.37 -2.82 3.14
C ASP A 149 1.17 -1.58 2.77
N GLN A 150 0.75 -0.41 3.24
CA GLN A 150 1.42 0.87 3.06
C GLN A 150 2.80 0.85 3.74
N THR A 151 2.87 0.25 4.95
CA THR A 151 4.13 0.13 5.71
C THR A 151 5.12 -0.73 4.96
N ASN A 152 4.72 -1.92 4.49
CA ASN A 152 5.59 -2.80 3.72
C ASN A 152 6.05 -2.16 2.41
N ALA A 153 5.16 -1.52 1.67
CA ALA A 153 5.47 -0.86 0.41
C ALA A 153 6.50 0.27 0.58
N ALA A 154 6.42 1.01 1.70
CA ALA A 154 7.34 2.12 2.00
C ALA A 154 8.68 1.65 2.55
N PHE A 155 8.70 0.65 3.43
CA PHE A 155 9.92 0.19 4.09
C PHE A 155 10.70 -0.80 3.24
N GLY A 156 10.00 -1.73 2.59
CA GLY A 156 10.62 -2.85 1.90
C GLY A 156 11.27 -3.86 2.86
N GLY A 157 11.69 -4.99 2.35
CA GLY A 157 12.43 -6.01 3.11
C GLY A 157 11.52 -7.00 3.85
N PHE A 158 12.13 -7.77 4.75
CA PHE A 158 11.46 -8.74 5.60
C PHE A 158 11.37 -8.14 7.01
N ASN A 159 10.16 -7.97 7.54
CA ASN A 159 9.94 -7.19 8.75
C ASN A 159 8.95 -7.86 9.69
N HIS A 160 9.20 -7.68 10.98
CA HIS A 160 8.21 -7.73 12.04
C HIS A 160 7.70 -6.31 12.26
N ILE A 161 6.40 -6.09 12.09
CA ILE A 161 5.79 -4.76 12.19
C ILE A 161 4.76 -4.77 13.32
N GLU A 162 4.94 -3.88 14.29
CA GLU A 162 4.04 -3.72 15.42
C GLU A 162 3.15 -2.50 15.25
N PHE A 163 1.89 -2.65 15.60
CA PHE A 163 0.86 -1.61 15.59
C PHE A 163 0.31 -1.43 17.00
N ASN A 164 0.13 -0.21 17.43
CA ASN A 164 -0.39 0.07 18.75
C ASN A 164 -1.36 1.26 18.76
N LYS A 165 -2.13 1.37 19.84
CA LYS A 165 -3.15 2.43 20.06
C LYS A 165 -2.61 3.86 19.98
N THR A 166 -1.31 4.08 20.11
CA THR A 166 -0.70 5.40 19.97
C THR A 166 -0.47 5.78 18.51
N LYS A 167 -0.95 4.98 17.57
CA LYS A 167 -0.68 5.08 16.11
C LYS A 167 0.81 5.04 15.77
N LYS A 168 1.61 4.54 16.69
CA LYS A 168 3.04 4.34 16.47
C LYS A 168 3.22 2.99 15.79
N ILE A 169 3.74 3.01 14.57
CA ILE A 169 4.14 1.81 13.83
C ILE A 169 5.62 1.59 14.07
N ILE A 170 5.99 0.42 14.58
CA ILE A 170 7.38 0.02 14.80
C ILE A 170 7.72 -1.03 13.77
N VAL A 171 8.78 -0.81 13.02
CA VAL A 171 9.24 -1.73 11.97
C VAL A 171 10.59 -2.27 12.37
N ASN A 172 10.64 -3.55 12.68
CA ASN A 172 11.82 -4.29 13.08
C ASN A 172 12.27 -5.19 11.92
N PRO A 173 13.37 -4.86 11.20
CA PRO A 173 13.86 -5.70 10.13
C PRO A 173 14.30 -7.08 10.63
N ILE A 174 13.82 -8.14 9.97
CA ILE A 174 14.26 -9.52 10.22
C ILE A 174 15.48 -9.77 9.34
N ILE A 175 16.65 -9.86 9.95
CA ILE A 175 17.93 -10.04 9.25
C ILE A 175 18.22 -11.52 9.11
N LEU A 176 18.16 -12.02 7.88
CA LEU A 176 18.47 -13.40 7.53
C LEU A 176 19.65 -13.49 6.56
N SER A 177 20.43 -14.57 6.68
CA SER A 177 21.44 -14.88 5.69
C SER A 177 20.81 -15.18 4.32
N LYS A 178 21.55 -14.95 3.24
CA LYS A 178 21.11 -15.28 1.87
C LYS A 178 20.66 -16.74 1.73
N MET A 179 21.35 -17.65 2.41
CA MET A 179 21.00 -19.07 2.41
C MET A 179 19.63 -19.33 3.05
N LYS A 180 19.32 -18.69 4.19
CA LYS A 180 18.00 -18.81 4.83
C LYS A 180 16.89 -18.21 3.96
N ILE A 181 17.12 -17.03 3.37
CA ILE A 181 16.17 -16.42 2.44
C ILE A 181 15.91 -17.33 1.24
N SER A 182 16.95 -17.89 0.63
CA SER A 182 16.82 -18.84 -0.49
C SER A 182 16.04 -20.08 -0.07
N LYS A 183 16.29 -20.62 1.13
CA LYS A 183 15.57 -21.78 1.67
C LYS A 183 14.08 -21.46 1.86
N ILE A 184 13.73 -20.33 2.46
CA ILE A 184 12.33 -19.91 2.61
C ILE A 184 11.68 -19.78 1.23
N SER A 185 12.34 -19.06 0.31
CA SER A 185 11.83 -18.80 -1.04
C SER A 185 11.57 -20.09 -1.82
N SER A 186 12.42 -21.12 -1.67
CA SER A 186 12.27 -22.42 -2.34
C SER A 186 11.09 -23.26 -1.82
N HIS A 187 10.52 -22.91 -0.66
CA HIS A 187 9.34 -23.56 -0.08
C HIS A 187 8.05 -22.81 -0.38
N LEU A 188 8.12 -21.68 -1.12
CA LEU A 188 6.96 -20.88 -1.48
C LEU A 188 6.58 -21.10 -2.94
N MET A 189 5.29 -21.28 -3.20
CA MET A 189 4.71 -21.32 -4.53
C MET A 189 3.57 -20.33 -4.61
N LEU A 190 3.56 -19.51 -5.67
CA LEU A 190 2.49 -18.57 -5.95
C LEU A 190 1.55 -19.11 -7.01
N PHE A 191 0.29 -19.30 -6.66
CA PHE A 191 -0.75 -19.77 -7.58
C PHE A 191 -1.72 -18.62 -7.89
N PHE A 192 -1.91 -18.33 -9.18
CA PHE A 192 -2.96 -17.42 -9.62
C PHE A 192 -4.28 -18.18 -9.74
N THR A 193 -5.26 -17.82 -8.91
CA THR A 193 -6.55 -18.52 -8.85
C THR A 193 -7.55 -18.11 -9.94
N GLY A 194 -7.20 -17.16 -10.80
CA GLY A 194 -8.06 -16.68 -11.89
C GLY A 194 -9.15 -15.70 -11.45
N PHE A 195 -9.33 -15.46 -10.16
CA PHE A 195 -10.36 -14.56 -9.63
C PHE A 195 -9.74 -13.31 -9.02
N SER A 196 -10.18 -12.15 -9.45
CA SER A 196 -9.90 -10.90 -8.76
C SER A 196 -11.01 -10.63 -7.74
N ARG A 197 -10.66 -10.55 -6.46
CA ARG A 197 -11.59 -10.13 -5.40
C ARG A 197 -11.27 -8.72 -4.96
N THR A 198 -12.31 -7.93 -4.68
CA THR A 198 -12.12 -6.62 -4.07
C THR A 198 -11.73 -6.85 -2.61
N ALA A 199 -10.44 -6.60 -2.28
CA ALA A 199 -9.94 -6.76 -0.91
C ALA A 199 -10.77 -5.94 0.09
N SER A 200 -11.26 -4.76 -0.33
CA SER A 200 -12.12 -3.89 0.47
C SER A 200 -13.42 -4.56 0.94
N ASP A 201 -14.02 -5.44 0.15
CA ASP A 201 -15.26 -6.12 0.56
C ASP A 201 -15.00 -7.17 1.64
N ILE A 202 -13.91 -7.95 1.48
CA ILE A 202 -13.50 -8.94 2.49
C ILE A 202 -13.10 -8.23 3.79
N SER A 203 -12.30 -7.18 3.68
CA SER A 203 -11.86 -6.37 4.83
C SER A 203 -13.03 -5.72 5.55
N LYS A 204 -14.05 -5.24 4.83
CA LYS A 204 -15.26 -4.66 5.42
C LYS A 204 -16.00 -5.65 6.30
N HIS A 205 -16.14 -6.91 5.86
CA HIS A 205 -16.76 -7.96 6.67
C HIS A 205 -15.95 -8.26 7.92
N GLN A 206 -14.62 -8.36 7.79
CA GLN A 206 -13.71 -8.63 8.88
C GLN A 206 -13.71 -7.47 9.92
N ILE A 207 -13.58 -6.22 9.46
CA ILE A 207 -13.63 -5.04 10.33
C ILE A 207 -15.00 -4.95 11.05
N THR A 208 -16.09 -5.22 10.35
CA THR A 208 -17.42 -5.21 10.95
C THR A 208 -17.55 -6.29 12.04
N ALA A 209 -16.93 -7.45 11.83
CA ALA A 209 -16.95 -8.54 12.79
C ALA A 209 -16.06 -8.23 14.02
N ILE A 210 -14.91 -7.59 13.81
CA ILE A 210 -14.04 -7.09 14.91
C ILE A 210 -14.81 -6.06 15.76
N LYS A 211 -15.42 -5.05 15.13
CA LYS A 211 -16.21 -4.02 15.82
C LYS A 211 -17.35 -4.58 16.68
N LYS A 212 -17.92 -5.70 16.26
CA LYS A 212 -19.00 -6.39 16.98
C LYS A 212 -18.51 -7.43 17.97
N ASN A 213 -17.20 -7.50 18.23
CA ASN A 213 -16.55 -8.53 19.05
C ASN A 213 -16.91 -9.97 18.63
N LYS A 214 -17.18 -10.18 17.33
CA LYS A 214 -17.51 -11.51 16.79
C LYS A 214 -16.26 -12.28 16.33
N ILE A 215 -15.16 -11.59 16.11
CA ILE A 215 -13.85 -12.18 15.75
C ILE A 215 -12.82 -11.64 16.72
N ASP A 216 -12.10 -12.55 17.34
CA ASP A 216 -10.93 -12.29 18.17
C ASP A 216 -9.68 -12.55 17.33
N MET A 217 -8.79 -11.57 17.24
CA MET A 217 -7.53 -11.66 16.51
C MET A 217 -6.35 -12.01 17.41
N THR A 218 -6.59 -12.34 18.68
CA THR A 218 -5.54 -12.69 19.65
C THR A 218 -4.70 -13.86 19.14
N HIS A 219 -5.34 -14.90 18.62
CA HIS A 219 -4.62 -16.04 18.05
C HIS A 219 -3.73 -15.64 16.86
N ASN A 220 -4.19 -14.74 15.99
CA ASN A 220 -3.35 -14.25 14.88
C ASN A 220 -2.13 -13.45 15.38
N TYR A 221 -2.28 -12.74 16.49
CA TYR A 221 -1.18 -12.04 17.15
C TYR A 221 -0.21 -13.03 17.79
N GLU A 222 -0.71 -14.05 18.52
CA GLU A 222 0.11 -15.09 19.14
C GLU A 222 0.98 -15.83 18.12
N LEU A 223 0.45 -16.13 16.93
CA LEU A 223 1.22 -16.72 15.83
C LEU A 223 2.39 -15.86 15.38
N VAL A 224 2.33 -14.55 15.57
CA VAL A 224 3.46 -13.64 15.27
C VAL A 224 4.54 -13.75 16.33
N GLU A 225 4.16 -13.91 17.60
CA GLU A 225 5.10 -14.05 18.72
C GLU A 225 5.82 -15.42 18.71
N GLU A 226 5.16 -16.46 18.16
CA GLU A 226 5.72 -17.81 18.05
C GLU A 226 6.68 -17.97 16.85
N ALA A 227 6.57 -17.14 15.82
CA ALA A 227 7.27 -17.27 14.54
C ALA A 227 8.65 -16.59 14.54
#